data_cc7547b238529fc0c9ee39ecb69e5c3c
#
_entry.id   cc7547b238529fc0c9ee39ecb69e5c3c
#
_cell.length_a   1.000
_cell.length_b   1.000
_cell.length_c   1.000
_cell.angle_alpha   90.00
_cell.angle_beta   90.00
_cell.angle_gamma   90.00
#
_symmetry.space_group_name_H-M   'P 1'
#
loop_
_entity.id
_entity.type
_entity.pdbx_description
1 polymer ?
#
loop_
_entity_poly.entity_id
_entity_poly.type
_entity_poly.pdbx_seq_one_letter_code
_entity_poly.pdbx_strand_id
1 'polypeptide(L)'
;MTNMFDYLTWRGDLTFSQVRPNPVDALIFSTLAYVFYGDKAKAEPSQAVTLGECAAEFFTLENLENRVRVKKDMDLLRAAAATTRFGQSRLCMYENRFLPEQETQFAAMTFLLDDGTMFVVYRG
;
A
#
# COMPACT_ATOMS: atom_id res chain seq x y z
N MET A 1 -21.49 -9.31 -4.92
CA MET A 1 -20.60 -8.15 -4.93
C MET A 1 -19.15 -8.61 -4.78
N THR A 2 -18.30 -8.15 -5.68
CA THR A 2 -16.89 -8.53 -5.68
C THR A 2 -16.15 -7.81 -4.55
N ASN A 3 -15.50 -8.53 -3.65
CA ASN A 3 -14.67 -7.93 -2.62
C ASN A 3 -13.23 -7.75 -3.13
N MET A 4 -12.39 -7.11 -2.32
CA MET A 4 -10.99 -6.83 -2.71
C MET A 4 -10.21 -8.11 -3.01
N PHE A 5 -10.43 -9.18 -2.25
CA PHE A 5 -9.69 -10.44 -2.45
C PHE A 5 -10.11 -11.12 -3.77
N ASP A 6 -11.39 -11.09 -4.09
CA ASP A 6 -11.88 -11.63 -5.38
C ASP A 6 -11.30 -10.84 -6.54
N TYR A 7 -11.22 -9.52 -6.40
CA TYR A 7 -10.63 -8.65 -7.41
C TYR A 7 -9.15 -8.99 -7.65
N LEU A 8 -8.38 -9.23 -6.57
CA LEU A 8 -6.98 -9.60 -6.69
C LEU A 8 -6.80 -10.93 -7.43
N THR A 9 -7.68 -11.88 -7.20
CA THR A 9 -7.66 -13.16 -7.91
C THR A 9 -7.97 -12.97 -9.39
N TRP A 10 -8.92 -12.11 -9.70
CA TRP A 10 -9.39 -11.91 -11.07
C TRP A 10 -8.47 -11.01 -11.90
N ARG A 11 -7.95 -9.92 -11.31
CA ARG A 11 -7.19 -8.90 -12.04
C ARG A 11 -5.73 -8.80 -11.62
N GLY A 12 -5.30 -9.56 -10.63
CA GLY A 12 -3.96 -9.40 -10.04
C GLY A 12 -2.81 -9.72 -11.01
N ASP A 13 -3.05 -10.43 -12.08
CA ASP A 13 -2.03 -10.75 -13.08
C ASP A 13 -1.85 -9.65 -14.15
N LEU A 14 -2.72 -8.64 -14.16
CA LEU A 14 -2.69 -7.56 -15.15
C LEU A 14 -2.03 -6.31 -14.57
N THR A 15 -1.05 -5.77 -15.29
CA THR A 15 -0.39 -4.52 -14.88
C THR A 15 -1.30 -3.32 -15.10
N PHE A 16 -0.95 -2.19 -14.50
CA PHE A 16 -1.70 -0.93 -14.72
C PHE A 16 -1.53 -0.39 -16.14
N SER A 17 -0.43 -0.77 -16.80
CA SER A 17 -0.25 -0.44 -18.22
C SER A 17 -1.20 -1.24 -19.11
N GLN A 18 -1.58 -2.44 -18.70
CA GLN A 18 -2.53 -3.29 -19.43
C GLN A 18 -3.99 -2.92 -19.14
N VAL A 19 -4.29 -2.64 -17.87
CA VAL A 19 -5.63 -2.24 -17.42
C VAL A 19 -5.48 -1.07 -16.47
N ARG A 20 -6.07 0.08 -16.84
CA ARG A 20 -5.95 1.32 -16.07
C ARG A 20 -6.48 1.18 -14.64
N PRO A 21 -5.97 2.00 -13.70
CA PRO A 21 -6.52 2.04 -12.36
C PRO A 21 -8.01 2.34 -12.36
N ASN A 22 -8.73 1.72 -11.43
CA ASN A 22 -10.17 1.89 -11.25
C ASN A 22 -10.50 2.08 -9.77
N PRO A 23 -11.78 2.34 -9.41
CA PRO A 23 -12.15 2.58 -8.01
C PRO A 23 -11.81 1.44 -7.05
N VAL A 24 -11.79 0.18 -7.51
CA VAL A 24 -11.42 -0.95 -6.65
C VAL A 24 -9.92 -0.89 -6.34
N ASP A 25 -9.09 -0.57 -7.33
CA ASP A 25 -7.65 -0.35 -7.10
C ASP A 25 -7.42 0.76 -6.08
N ALA A 26 -8.18 1.86 -6.19
CA ALA A 26 -8.09 2.97 -5.26
C ALA A 26 -8.44 2.53 -3.83
N LEU A 27 -9.47 1.71 -3.67
CA LEU A 27 -9.86 1.18 -2.37
C LEU A 27 -8.77 0.31 -1.77
N ILE A 28 -8.14 -0.54 -2.58
CA ILE A 28 -7.05 -1.41 -2.13
C ILE A 28 -5.85 -0.57 -1.68
N PHE A 29 -5.42 0.41 -2.47
CA PHE A 29 -4.31 1.29 -2.08
C PHE A 29 -4.63 2.07 -0.82
N SER A 30 -5.86 2.58 -0.69
CA SER A 30 -6.28 3.32 0.51
C SER A 30 -6.21 2.44 1.76
N THR A 31 -6.60 1.19 1.65
CA THR A 31 -6.54 0.23 2.75
C THR A 31 -5.09 -0.10 3.11
N LEU A 32 -4.25 -0.33 2.10
CA LEU A 32 -2.84 -0.65 2.30
C LEU A 32 -2.07 0.50 2.95
N ALA A 33 -2.51 1.74 2.76
CA ALA A 33 -1.86 2.90 3.37
C ALA A 33 -1.99 2.94 4.90
N TYR A 34 -2.88 2.14 5.50
CA TYR A 34 -3.02 2.06 6.96
C TYR A 34 -1.98 1.13 7.61
N VAL A 35 -1.15 0.45 6.84
CA VAL A 35 -0.10 -0.42 7.37
C VAL A 35 1.18 0.40 7.63
N PHE A 36 1.83 0.14 8.77
CA PHE A 36 3.09 0.80 9.12
C PHE A 36 4.26 -0.01 8.55
N TYR A 37 4.75 0.40 7.39
CA TYR A 37 5.78 -0.33 6.65
C TYR A 37 7.20 -0.11 7.18
N GLY A 38 7.42 0.91 8.02
CA GLY A 38 8.76 1.24 8.50
C GLY A 38 9.48 2.20 7.56
N ASP A 39 10.81 2.27 7.71
CA ASP A 39 11.60 3.33 7.06
C ASP A 39 11.74 3.18 5.54
N LYS A 40 11.60 1.97 5.00
CA LYS A 40 11.73 1.77 3.54
C LYS A 40 10.69 2.54 2.75
N ALA A 41 9.48 2.65 3.28
CA ALA A 41 8.41 3.37 2.60
C ALA A 41 8.60 4.89 2.61
N LYS A 42 9.57 5.41 3.38
CA LYS A 42 9.88 6.84 3.45
C LYS A 42 10.84 7.30 2.35
N ALA A 43 11.29 6.39 1.50
CA ALA A 43 12.27 6.71 0.47
C ALA A 43 11.77 7.76 -0.52
N GLU A 44 12.71 8.47 -1.11
CA GLU A 44 12.42 9.37 -2.23
C GLU A 44 11.95 8.56 -3.45
N PRO A 45 11.21 9.17 -4.39
CA PRO A 45 10.73 8.44 -5.58
C PRO A 45 11.81 7.69 -6.36
N SER A 46 13.02 8.25 -6.42
CA SER A 46 14.15 7.62 -7.12
C SER A 46 14.65 6.36 -6.41
N GLN A 47 14.30 6.17 -5.15
CA GLN A 47 14.72 5.05 -4.32
C GLN A 47 13.52 4.23 -3.86
N ALA A 48 12.37 4.43 -4.47
CA ALA A 48 11.15 3.73 -4.09
C ALA A 48 11.31 2.23 -4.24
N VAL A 49 10.75 1.49 -3.27
CA VAL A 49 10.78 0.02 -3.27
C VAL A 49 9.40 -0.53 -3.66
N THR A 50 9.37 -1.74 -4.18
CA THR A 50 8.10 -2.36 -4.57
C THR A 50 7.28 -2.76 -3.35
N LEU A 51 5.97 -2.86 -3.52
CA LEU A 51 5.08 -3.37 -2.47
C LEU A 51 5.49 -4.79 -2.06
N GLY A 52 5.90 -5.62 -3.03
CA GLY A 52 6.38 -6.97 -2.75
C GLY A 52 7.57 -6.98 -1.81
N GLU A 53 8.55 -6.10 -2.04
CA GLU A 53 9.73 -5.96 -1.18
C GLU A 53 9.35 -5.44 0.21
N CYS A 54 8.48 -4.42 0.26
CA CYS A 54 8.00 -3.87 1.53
C CYS A 54 7.25 -4.92 2.35
N ALA A 55 6.41 -5.72 1.70
CA ALA A 55 5.67 -6.77 2.39
C ALA A 55 6.59 -7.86 2.92
N ALA A 56 7.57 -8.28 2.14
CA ALA A 56 8.54 -9.29 2.57
C ALA A 56 9.25 -8.86 3.85
N GLU A 57 9.69 -7.59 3.91
CA GLU A 57 10.32 -7.05 5.11
C GLU A 57 9.34 -6.88 6.26
N PHE A 58 8.13 -6.37 5.97
CA PHE A 58 7.10 -6.17 6.98
C PHE A 58 6.82 -7.45 7.76
N PHE A 59 6.68 -8.59 7.07
CA PHE A 59 6.35 -9.86 7.72
C PHE A 59 7.51 -10.46 8.52
N THR A 60 8.70 -9.85 8.49
CA THR A 60 9.81 -10.23 9.37
C THR A 60 9.82 -9.44 10.69
N LEU A 61 9.00 -8.40 10.79
CA LEU A 61 8.96 -7.52 11.97
C LEU A 61 8.19 -8.17 13.11
N GLU A 62 8.46 -7.70 14.33
CA GLU A 62 7.72 -8.11 15.53
C GLU A 62 6.47 -7.25 15.71
N ASN A 63 5.52 -7.78 16.48
CA ASN A 63 4.29 -7.06 16.86
C ASN A 63 3.49 -6.56 15.65
N LEU A 64 3.26 -7.42 14.69
CA LEU A 64 2.54 -7.06 13.47
C LEU A 64 1.13 -6.52 13.75
N GLU A 65 0.43 -7.05 14.77
CA GLU A 65 -0.91 -6.59 15.13
C GLU A 65 -0.95 -5.10 15.47
N ASN A 66 0.17 -4.56 15.98
CA ASN A 66 0.26 -3.15 16.34
C ASN A 66 0.61 -2.26 15.15
N ARG A 67 0.93 -2.86 14.01
CA ARG A 67 1.33 -2.16 12.79
C ARG A 67 0.22 -2.09 11.75
N VAL A 68 -0.93 -2.67 12.05
CA VAL A 68 -2.09 -2.67 11.17
C VAL A 68 -3.32 -2.25 11.97
N ARG A 69 -4.30 -1.70 11.27
CA ARG A 69 -5.56 -1.27 11.86
C ARG A 69 -6.40 -2.48 12.30
N VAL A 70 -6.52 -3.47 11.43
CA VAL A 70 -7.20 -4.73 11.70
C VAL A 70 -6.44 -5.87 11.03
N LYS A 71 -6.64 -7.10 11.52
CA LYS A 71 -5.93 -8.28 11.00
C LYS A 71 -6.14 -8.47 9.49
N LYS A 72 -7.31 -8.14 8.99
CA LYS A 72 -7.62 -8.23 7.55
C LYS A 72 -6.67 -7.43 6.68
N ASP A 73 -6.12 -6.33 7.21
CA ASP A 73 -5.16 -5.50 6.47
C ASP A 73 -3.87 -6.28 6.18
N MET A 74 -3.44 -7.16 7.11
CA MET A 74 -2.29 -8.03 6.87
C MET A 74 -2.59 -9.06 5.78
N ASP A 75 -3.78 -9.64 5.81
CA ASP A 75 -4.20 -10.61 4.80
C ASP A 75 -4.26 -9.96 3.43
N LEU A 76 -4.78 -8.74 3.36
CA LEU A 76 -4.84 -7.97 2.11
C LEU A 76 -3.44 -7.64 1.61
N LEU A 77 -2.54 -7.20 2.48
CA LEU A 77 -1.16 -6.90 2.10
C LEU A 77 -0.48 -8.13 1.51
N ARG A 78 -0.63 -9.29 2.17
CA ARG A 78 -0.02 -10.53 1.69
C ARG A 78 -0.57 -10.90 0.32
N ALA A 79 -1.87 -10.84 0.14
CA ALA A 79 -2.52 -11.17 -1.12
C ALA A 79 -2.15 -10.19 -2.24
N ALA A 80 -2.18 -8.89 -1.96
CA ALA A 80 -1.87 -7.86 -2.95
C ALA A 80 -0.39 -7.91 -3.37
N ALA A 81 0.52 -8.06 -2.41
CA ALA A 81 1.95 -8.10 -2.70
C ALA A 81 2.35 -9.31 -3.55
N ALA A 82 1.58 -10.39 -3.51
CA ALA A 82 1.82 -11.57 -4.32
C ALA A 82 1.33 -11.42 -5.76
N THR A 83 0.57 -10.38 -6.08
CA THR A 83 0.07 -10.16 -7.45
C THR A 83 1.07 -9.34 -8.25
N THR A 84 1.04 -9.52 -9.57
CA THR A 84 1.82 -8.69 -10.49
C THR A 84 1.35 -7.24 -10.43
N ARG A 85 0.04 -7.04 -10.39
CA ARG A 85 -0.58 -5.72 -10.44
C ARG A 85 -0.15 -4.81 -9.28
N PHE A 86 -0.28 -5.30 -8.05
CA PHE A 86 0.04 -4.51 -6.86
C PHE A 86 1.46 -4.74 -6.35
N GLY A 87 1.99 -5.94 -6.51
CA GLY A 87 3.33 -6.27 -6.02
C GLY A 87 4.42 -5.44 -6.69
N GLN A 88 4.23 -5.02 -7.92
CA GLN A 88 5.18 -4.19 -8.67
C GLN A 88 5.01 -2.70 -8.43
N SER A 89 3.92 -2.25 -7.80
CA SER A 89 3.77 -0.85 -7.45
C SER A 89 4.82 -0.48 -6.41
N ARG A 90 5.31 0.76 -6.47
CA ARG A 90 6.37 1.23 -5.59
C ARG A 90 5.82 2.16 -4.54
N LEU A 91 6.37 2.08 -3.34
CA LEU A 91 5.99 2.93 -2.22
C LEU A 91 7.10 3.93 -1.95
N CYS A 92 6.71 5.18 -1.74
CA CYS A 92 7.66 6.23 -1.38
C CYS A 92 6.97 7.34 -0.61
N MET A 93 7.76 8.22 -0.01
CA MET A 93 7.29 9.42 0.66
C MET A 93 6.24 9.15 1.73
N TYR A 94 6.38 8.02 2.44
CA TYR A 94 5.48 7.69 3.55
C TYR A 94 5.75 8.65 4.72
N GLU A 95 4.70 9.30 5.19
CA GLU A 95 4.75 10.14 6.37
C GLU A 95 3.67 9.74 7.36
N ASN A 96 4.03 9.74 8.63
CA ASN A 96 3.10 9.46 9.71
C ASN A 96 3.43 10.42 10.85
N ARG A 97 2.64 11.48 10.99
CA ARG A 97 2.87 12.55 11.97
C ARG A 97 1.68 12.71 12.87
N PHE A 98 1.98 12.92 14.15
CA PHE A 98 0.99 13.44 15.08
C PHE A 98 1.21 14.94 15.21
N LEU A 99 0.13 15.73 15.06
CA LEU A 99 0.16 17.17 15.17
C LEU A 99 -0.49 17.57 16.52
N PRO A 100 0.32 17.75 17.59
CA PRO A 100 -0.24 17.98 18.93
C PRO A 100 -1.12 19.22 19.01
N GLU A 101 -0.77 20.25 18.26
CA GLU A 101 -1.53 21.52 18.24
C GLU A 101 -2.95 21.35 17.74
N GLN A 102 -3.19 20.33 16.91
CA GLN A 102 -4.49 20.06 16.32
C GLN A 102 -5.09 18.74 16.84
N GLU A 103 -4.37 18.04 17.70
CA GLU A 103 -4.74 16.71 18.19
C GLU A 103 -5.05 15.75 17.03
N THR A 104 -4.32 15.89 15.91
CA THR A 104 -4.57 15.17 14.68
C THR A 104 -3.35 14.33 14.31
N GLN A 105 -3.58 13.09 13.94
CA GLN A 105 -2.56 12.25 13.31
C GLN A 105 -2.69 12.37 11.81
N PHE A 106 -1.57 12.70 11.15
CA PHE A 106 -1.51 12.81 9.70
C PHE A 106 -0.64 11.70 9.13
N ALA A 107 -1.11 11.06 8.09
CA ALA A 107 -0.32 10.09 7.36
C ALA A 107 -0.59 10.23 5.86
N ALA A 108 0.47 10.09 5.08
CA ALA A 108 0.40 10.13 3.63
C ALA A 108 1.37 9.10 3.05
N MET A 109 1.01 8.53 1.92
CA MET A 109 1.84 7.56 1.22
C MET A 109 1.60 7.70 -0.29
N THR A 110 2.67 7.58 -1.07
CA THR A 110 2.58 7.62 -2.52
C THR A 110 2.88 6.24 -3.10
N PHE A 111 2.00 5.78 -3.97
CA PHE A 111 2.22 4.57 -4.76
C PHE A 111 2.54 4.99 -6.20
N LEU A 112 3.67 4.50 -6.72
CA LEU A 112 4.06 4.71 -8.11
C LEU A 112 3.69 3.48 -8.91
N LEU A 113 2.80 3.65 -9.89
CA LEU A 113 2.31 2.55 -10.69
C LEU A 113 3.16 2.36 -11.94
N ASP A 114 3.12 1.18 -12.53
CA ASP A 114 3.93 0.84 -13.70
C ASP A 114 3.57 1.67 -14.95
N ASP A 115 2.37 2.25 -15.00
CA ASP A 115 1.94 3.13 -16.09
C ASP A 115 2.39 4.58 -15.92
N GLY A 116 3.15 4.89 -14.85
CA GLY A 116 3.60 6.23 -14.54
C GLY A 116 2.65 7.04 -13.65
N THR A 117 1.50 6.48 -13.29
CA THR A 117 0.54 7.15 -12.42
C THR A 117 1.08 7.21 -10.99
N MET A 118 0.94 8.35 -10.34
CA MET A 118 1.23 8.53 -8.92
C MET A 118 -0.08 8.53 -8.16
N PHE A 119 -0.22 7.63 -7.22
CA PHE A 119 -1.42 7.50 -6.40
C PHE A 119 -1.09 7.93 -4.97
N VAL A 120 -1.57 9.11 -4.56
CA VAL A 120 -1.28 9.66 -3.23
C VAL A 120 -2.48 9.38 -2.33
N VAL A 121 -2.20 8.76 -1.19
CA VAL A 121 -3.23 8.41 -0.21
C VAL A 121 -2.96 9.17 1.07
N TYR A 122 -3.99 9.85 1.56
CA TYR A 122 -3.96 10.51 2.86
C TYR A 122 -4.87 9.78 3.82
N ARG A 123 -4.43 9.64 5.06
CA ARG A 123 -5.28 9.14 6.14
C ARG A 123 -5.17 10.06 7.35
N GLY A 124 -6.29 10.31 7.96
CA GLY A 124 -6.33 11.19 9.12
C GLY A 124 -6.76 10.49 10.36
#